data_945ae6e674dec8e6cb65c81faa8c26f0
#
_entry.id   945ae6e674dec8e6cb65c81faa8c26f0
#
_cell.length_a   1.000
_cell.length_b   1.000
_cell.length_c   1.000
_cell.angle_alpha   90.00
_cell.angle_beta   90.00
_cell.angle_gamma   90.00
#
_symmetry.space_group_name_H-M   'P 1'
#
loop_
_entity.id
_entity.type
_entity.pdbx_description
1 polymer ?
#
loop_
_entity_poly.entity_id
_entity_poly.type
_entity_poly.pdbx_seq_one_letter_code
_entity_poly.pdbx_strand_id
1 'polypeptide(L)'
;MDREATADDLDALREFARTRTGVEFYVEPETMVTDTTAVAIAADGEWIRRRVGSPRVIRQIAKQLSLPVYDVQIVGYPERMRAYNARLKAAGGSDRMLGEHAPPPVRTSRPPGWTPRPPRPPQG
;
A
#
# COMPACT_ATOMS: atom_id res chain seq x y z
N MET A 1 -13.70 7.23 19.69
CA MET A 1 -12.88 6.20 19.08
C MET A 1 -11.68 6.79 18.39
N ASP A 2 -10.58 6.41 18.83
CA ASP A 2 -9.35 6.94 18.31
C ASP A 2 -8.98 6.27 17.00
N ARG A 3 -8.84 7.07 15.96
CA ARG A 3 -8.56 6.56 14.63
C ARG A 3 -7.17 6.91 14.14
N GLU A 4 -6.39 7.49 15.02
CA GLU A 4 -5.07 7.89 14.64
C GLU A 4 -4.14 6.68 14.60
N ALA A 5 -3.06 6.84 13.85
CA ALA A 5 -2.04 5.83 13.80
C ALA A 5 -1.45 5.63 15.19
N THR A 6 -1.10 4.40 15.49
CA THR A 6 -0.38 4.11 16.72
C THR A 6 1.10 4.03 16.42
N ALA A 7 1.92 4.09 17.49
CA ALA A 7 3.35 3.87 17.32
C ALA A 7 3.63 2.51 16.70
N ASP A 8 2.82 1.51 17.06
CA ASP A 8 2.98 0.18 16.50
C ASP A 8 2.75 0.16 15.00
N ASP A 9 1.75 0.93 14.52
CA ASP A 9 1.48 0.99 13.09
C ASP A 9 2.68 1.56 12.35
N LEU A 10 3.22 2.65 12.86
CA LEU A 10 4.33 3.31 12.20
C LEU A 10 5.60 2.47 12.28
N ASP A 11 5.84 1.83 13.41
CA ASP A 11 6.98 0.96 13.57
C ASP A 11 6.90 -0.25 12.64
N ALA A 12 5.71 -0.78 12.44
CA ALA A 12 5.51 -1.90 11.54
C ALA A 12 5.90 -1.51 10.11
N LEU A 13 5.53 -0.31 9.69
CA LEU A 13 5.89 0.16 8.36
C LEU A 13 7.40 0.35 8.23
N ARG A 14 8.03 0.91 9.25
CA ARG A 14 9.49 1.09 9.23
C ARG A 14 10.21 -0.25 9.21
N GLU A 15 9.74 -1.19 10.02
CA GLU A 15 10.37 -2.50 10.10
C GLU A 15 10.21 -3.26 8.78
N PHE A 16 9.03 -3.19 8.19
CA PHE A 16 8.81 -3.81 6.89
C PHE A 16 9.79 -3.25 5.87
N ALA A 17 9.94 -1.93 5.85
CA ALA A 17 10.82 -1.28 4.88
C ALA A 17 12.29 -1.66 5.09
N ARG A 18 12.68 -1.85 6.35
CA ARG A 18 14.07 -2.18 6.64
C ARG A 18 14.40 -3.64 6.34
N THR A 19 13.41 -4.52 6.41
CA THR A 19 13.66 -5.95 6.29
C THR A 19 13.33 -6.48 4.91
N ARG A 20 12.74 -5.68 4.03
CA ARG A 20 12.41 -6.09 2.67
C ARG A 20 13.16 -5.19 1.68
N THR A 21 13.25 -5.71 0.47
CA THR A 21 13.97 -5.01 -0.60
C THR A 21 12.98 -4.29 -1.50
N GLY A 22 13.37 -3.08 -1.94
CA GLY A 22 12.60 -2.37 -2.96
C GLY A 22 11.23 -1.94 -2.51
N VAL A 23 11.09 -1.56 -1.25
CA VAL A 23 9.79 -1.18 -0.70
C VAL A 23 9.37 0.18 -1.23
N GLU A 24 8.10 0.28 -1.59
CA GLU A 24 7.45 1.54 -1.96
C GLU A 24 6.21 1.68 -1.10
N PHE A 25 5.90 2.93 -0.76
CA PHE A 25 4.70 3.21 0.03
C PHE A 25 3.60 3.74 -0.88
N TYR A 26 2.37 3.32 -0.59
CA TYR A 26 1.19 3.77 -1.34
C TYR A 26 0.19 4.32 -0.32
N VAL A 27 -0.18 5.57 -0.50
CA VAL A 27 -1.16 6.21 0.39
C VAL A 27 -2.56 5.87 -0.12
N GLU A 28 -3.39 5.44 0.81
CA GLU A 28 -4.81 5.25 0.57
C GLU A 28 -5.52 6.36 1.30
N PRO A 29 -5.94 7.41 0.59
CA PRO A 29 -6.53 8.57 1.27
C PRO A 29 -7.78 8.20 2.03
N GLU A 30 -8.07 8.99 3.05
CA GLU A 30 -9.26 8.77 3.86
C GLU A 30 -10.51 8.92 3.02
N THR A 31 -11.56 8.22 3.46
CA THR A 31 -12.87 8.33 2.89
C THR A 31 -13.83 8.68 4.00
N MET A 32 -15.12 8.72 3.70
CA MET A 32 -16.11 8.98 4.74
C MET A 32 -16.14 7.90 5.81
N VAL A 33 -15.65 6.70 5.49
CA VAL A 33 -15.73 5.58 6.41
C VAL A 33 -14.38 5.00 6.78
N THR A 34 -13.29 5.43 6.15
CA THR A 34 -11.97 4.90 6.45
C THR A 34 -10.98 6.03 6.62
N ASP A 35 -10.01 5.80 7.49
CA ASP A 35 -8.94 6.76 7.72
C ASP A 35 -7.84 6.58 6.70
N THR A 36 -6.92 7.53 6.68
CA THR A 36 -5.76 7.42 5.82
C THR A 36 -4.91 6.23 6.24
N THR A 37 -4.62 5.38 5.29
CA THR A 37 -3.76 4.23 5.50
C THR A 37 -2.60 4.29 4.52
N ALA A 38 -1.57 3.51 4.80
CA ALA A 38 -0.46 3.35 3.89
C ALA A 38 -0.20 1.88 3.70
N VAL A 39 0.09 1.51 2.46
CA VAL A 39 0.48 0.16 2.13
C VAL A 39 1.95 0.20 1.78
N ALA A 40 2.74 -0.66 2.40
CA ALA A 40 4.15 -0.82 2.05
C ALA A 40 4.25 -2.08 1.21
N ILE A 41 4.84 -1.97 0.03
CA ILE A 41 4.90 -3.07 -0.92
C ILE A 41 6.35 -3.32 -1.31
N ALA A 42 6.81 -4.54 -1.07
CA ALA A 42 8.17 -4.93 -1.36
C ALA A 42 8.32 -5.33 -2.84
N ALA A 43 9.56 -5.53 -3.25
CA ALA A 43 9.85 -5.86 -4.64
C ALA A 43 9.15 -7.12 -5.13
N ASP A 44 8.97 -8.10 -4.24
CA ASP A 44 8.30 -9.34 -4.61
C ASP A 44 6.78 -9.27 -4.50
N GLY A 45 6.26 -8.11 -4.11
CA GLY A 45 4.83 -7.93 -3.98
C GLY A 45 4.27 -8.14 -2.60
N GLU A 46 5.07 -8.63 -1.68
CA GLU A 46 4.63 -8.74 -0.28
C GLU A 46 4.26 -7.37 0.25
N TRP A 47 3.20 -7.28 1.04
CA TRP A 47 2.73 -5.97 1.48
C TRP A 47 2.03 -6.04 2.84
N ILE A 48 2.03 -4.89 3.51
CA ILE A 48 1.24 -4.70 4.73
C ILE A 48 0.51 -3.36 4.62
N ARG A 49 -0.57 -3.24 5.36
CA ARG A 49 -1.34 -2.00 5.44
C ARG A 49 -1.43 -1.55 6.88
N ARG A 50 -1.20 -0.27 7.12
CA ARG A 50 -1.30 0.30 8.44
C ARG A 50 -1.91 1.68 8.38
N ARG A 51 -2.57 2.09 9.48
CA ARG A 51 -3.05 3.45 9.61
C ARG A 51 -1.88 4.39 9.80
N VAL A 52 -1.95 5.53 9.15
CA VAL A 52 -0.90 6.53 9.29
C VAL A 52 -1.45 7.89 9.71
N GLY A 53 -2.77 8.02 9.79
CA GLY A 53 -3.40 9.27 10.25
C GLY A 53 -3.51 10.31 9.17
N SER A 54 -2.45 10.57 8.44
CA SER A 54 -2.48 11.54 7.35
C SER A 54 -1.39 11.21 6.35
N PRO A 55 -1.54 11.69 5.10
CA PRO A 55 -0.50 11.47 4.10
C PRO A 55 0.84 12.07 4.50
N ARG A 56 0.82 13.13 5.30
CA ARG A 56 2.06 13.77 5.74
C ARG A 56 2.94 12.81 6.53
N VAL A 57 2.33 12.00 7.39
CA VAL A 57 3.09 11.09 8.24
C VAL A 57 3.87 10.08 7.41
N ILE A 58 3.20 9.46 6.44
CA ILE A 58 3.90 8.46 5.64
C ILE A 58 4.95 9.11 4.74
N ARG A 59 4.71 10.32 4.29
CA ARG A 59 5.72 11.02 3.49
C ARG A 59 6.96 11.31 4.30
N GLN A 60 6.80 11.63 5.58
CA GLN A 60 7.95 11.86 6.45
C GLN A 60 8.73 10.58 6.67
N ILE A 61 8.03 9.48 6.89
CA ILE A 61 8.69 8.19 7.08
C ILE A 61 9.44 7.80 5.82
N ALA A 62 8.81 7.95 4.67
CA ALA A 62 9.42 7.62 3.40
C ALA A 62 10.68 8.46 3.16
N LYS A 63 10.61 9.74 3.51
CA LYS A 63 11.76 10.61 3.34
C LYS A 63 12.93 10.15 4.24
N GLN A 64 12.62 9.80 5.48
CA GLN A 64 13.65 9.31 6.39
C GLN A 64 14.31 8.03 5.87
N LEU A 65 13.56 7.21 5.17
CA LEU A 65 14.04 5.94 4.66
C LEU A 65 14.50 6.02 3.20
N SER A 66 14.39 7.18 2.59
CA SER A 66 14.71 7.40 1.18
C SER A 66 13.91 6.49 0.27
N LEU A 67 12.62 6.38 0.54
CA LEU A 67 11.72 5.52 -0.23
C LEU A 67 10.65 6.37 -0.88
N PRO A 68 10.11 5.91 -2.02
CA PRO A 68 9.06 6.67 -2.71
C PRO A 68 7.70 6.48 -2.06
N VAL A 69 6.85 7.46 -2.26
CA VAL A 69 5.45 7.41 -1.84
C VAL A 69 4.58 7.75 -3.03
N TYR A 70 3.56 6.96 -3.24
CA TYR A 70 2.60 7.18 -4.32
C TYR A 70 1.21 7.27 -3.73
N ASP A 71 0.33 7.93 -4.46
CA ASP A 71 -1.10 7.98 -4.10
C ASP A 71 -1.82 6.94 -4.93
N VAL A 72 -2.46 6.00 -4.27
CA VAL A 72 -3.09 4.88 -4.95
C VAL A 72 -4.24 5.32 -5.84
N GLN A 73 -4.85 6.46 -5.55
CA GLN A 73 -5.92 6.97 -6.41
C GLN A 73 -5.38 7.46 -7.74
N ILE A 74 -4.10 7.80 -7.78
CA ILE A 74 -3.49 8.30 -9.00
C ILE A 74 -2.85 7.17 -9.80
N VAL A 75 -2.06 6.32 -9.11
CA VAL A 75 -1.28 5.31 -9.83
C VAL A 75 -1.82 3.90 -9.71
N GLY A 76 -2.74 3.66 -8.78
CA GLY A 76 -3.26 2.31 -8.53
C GLY A 76 -2.26 1.46 -7.77
N TYR A 77 -2.67 0.23 -7.49
CA TYR A 77 -1.77 -0.72 -6.85
C TYR A 77 -0.87 -1.35 -7.90
N PRO A 78 0.38 -1.64 -7.56
CA PRO A 78 1.29 -2.22 -8.55
C PRO A 78 0.92 -3.66 -8.86
N GLU A 79 1.29 -4.06 -10.08
CA GLU A 79 1.00 -5.41 -10.55
C GLU A 79 1.60 -6.47 -9.65
N ARG A 80 2.78 -6.23 -9.11
CA ARG A 80 3.45 -7.22 -8.27
C ARG A 80 2.66 -7.55 -7.01
N MET A 81 1.88 -6.60 -6.51
CA MET A 81 1.02 -6.84 -5.36
C MET A 81 -0.07 -7.85 -5.71
N ARG A 82 -0.67 -7.68 -6.89
CA ARG A 82 -1.70 -8.60 -7.34
C ARG A 82 -1.12 -9.98 -7.59
N ALA A 83 0.06 -10.03 -8.18
CA ALA A 83 0.74 -11.30 -8.43
C ALA A 83 1.05 -12.02 -7.12
N TYR A 84 1.48 -11.27 -6.12
CA TYR A 84 1.76 -11.84 -4.81
C TYR A 84 0.49 -12.45 -4.21
N ASN A 85 -0.62 -11.70 -4.26
CA ASN A 85 -1.88 -12.18 -3.74
C ASN A 85 -2.35 -13.42 -4.47
N ALA A 86 -2.16 -13.46 -5.78
CA ALA A 86 -2.53 -14.62 -6.57
C ALA A 86 -1.70 -15.84 -6.18
N ARG A 87 -0.40 -15.64 -5.93
CA ARG A 87 0.45 -16.75 -5.50
C ARG A 87 0.05 -17.27 -4.14
N LEU A 88 -0.29 -16.38 -3.22
CA LEU A 88 -0.76 -16.80 -1.90
C LEU A 88 -2.01 -17.65 -2.01
N LYS A 89 -2.94 -17.20 -2.82
CA LYS A 89 -4.20 -17.91 -2.99
C LYS A 89 -3.95 -19.27 -3.64
N ALA A 90 -3.11 -19.33 -4.65
CA ALA A 90 -2.81 -20.58 -5.34
C ALA A 90 -2.08 -21.56 -4.43
N ALA A 91 -1.31 -21.06 -3.48
CA ALA A 91 -0.57 -21.91 -2.55
C ALA A 91 -1.42 -22.35 -1.36
N GLY A 92 -2.73 -22.06 -1.40
CA GLY A 92 -3.59 -22.45 -0.29
C GLY A 92 -3.66 -21.46 0.82
N GLY A 93 -3.27 -20.22 0.55
CA GLY A 93 -3.40 -19.16 1.54
C GLY A 93 -4.86 -18.97 1.93
N SER A 94 -5.11 -18.73 3.21
CA SER A 94 -6.48 -18.64 3.67
C SER A 94 -7.06 -17.27 3.31
N ASP A 95 -8.36 -17.28 3.06
CA ASP A 95 -9.08 -16.03 2.81
C ASP A 95 -8.96 -15.10 3.99
N ARG A 96 -8.89 -15.66 5.18
CA ARG A 96 -8.73 -14.83 6.36
C ARG A 96 -7.45 -14.03 6.31
N MET A 97 -6.35 -14.66 5.91
CA MET A 97 -5.08 -13.98 5.83
C MET A 97 -5.13 -12.86 4.81
N LEU A 98 -5.73 -13.15 3.67
CA LEU A 98 -5.90 -12.12 2.65
C LEU A 98 -6.84 -11.02 3.12
N GLY A 99 -7.86 -11.39 3.90
CA GLY A 99 -8.82 -10.42 4.39
C GLY A 99 -8.21 -9.37 5.29
N GLU A 100 -7.22 -9.74 6.10
CA GLU A 100 -6.57 -8.78 6.97
C GLU A 100 -5.79 -7.73 6.22
N HIS A 101 -5.27 -8.08 5.07
CA HIS A 101 -4.41 -7.20 4.30
C HIS A 101 -4.98 -6.88 2.94
N ALA A 102 -6.18 -7.34 2.66
CA ALA A 102 -6.75 -7.14 1.34
C ALA A 102 -6.89 -5.66 1.05
N PRO A 103 -6.56 -5.24 -0.16
CA PRO A 103 -6.86 -3.88 -0.56
C PRO A 103 -8.37 -3.68 -0.57
N PRO A 104 -8.83 -2.45 -0.41
CA PRO A 104 -10.26 -2.21 -0.56
C PRO A 104 -10.74 -2.71 -1.91
N PRO A 105 -12.03 -3.00 -2.03
CA PRO A 105 -12.54 -3.47 -3.31
C PRO A 105 -12.05 -2.57 -4.42
N VAL A 106 -11.52 -3.18 -5.45
CA VAL A 106 -11.04 -2.42 -6.59
C VAL A 106 -12.22 -1.70 -7.18
N ARG A 107 -12.06 -0.42 -7.37
CA ARG A 107 -13.09 0.35 -8.02
C ARG A 107 -13.14 -0.11 -9.46
N THR A 108 -14.18 -0.85 -9.78
CA THR A 108 -14.29 -1.44 -11.11
C THR A 108 -14.83 -0.46 -12.12
N SER A 109 -15.50 0.59 -11.65
CA SER A 109 -16.10 1.56 -12.56
C SER A 109 -15.13 2.71 -12.77
N ARG A 110 -14.29 2.55 -13.75
CA ARG A 110 -13.43 3.65 -14.17
C ARG A 110 -14.16 4.44 -15.25
N PRO A 111 -13.86 5.73 -15.34
CA PRO A 111 -14.51 6.51 -16.39
C PRO A 111 -14.25 5.91 -17.76
N PRO A 112 -15.20 6.00 -18.67
CA PRO A 112 -14.97 5.53 -20.02
C PRO A 112 -13.72 6.20 -20.61
N GLY A 113 -12.94 5.42 -21.32
CA GLY A 113 -11.71 5.95 -21.90
C GLY A 113 -10.54 6.03 -20.97
N TRP A 114 -10.73 5.69 -19.72
CA TRP A 114 -9.64 5.69 -18.78
C TRP A 114 -8.67 4.56 -19.11
N THR A 115 -7.38 4.88 -19.15
CA THR A 115 -6.35 3.88 -19.32
C THR A 115 -5.38 3.98 -18.18
N PRO A 116 -4.80 2.84 -17.77
CA PRO A 116 -3.80 2.89 -16.71
C PRO A 116 -2.61 3.71 -17.17
N ARG A 117 -2.13 4.53 -16.27
CA ARG A 117 -0.92 5.27 -16.54
C ARG A 117 0.23 4.29 -16.60
N PRO A 118 1.12 4.41 -17.56
CA PRO A 118 2.27 3.52 -17.59
C PRO A 118 3.12 3.69 -16.35
N PRO A 119 3.87 2.65 -15.96
CA PRO A 119 4.72 2.76 -14.80
C PRO A 119 5.66 3.93 -14.96
N ARG A 120 5.85 4.64 -13.86
CA ARG A 120 6.79 5.73 -13.88
C ARG A 120 8.19 5.17 -14.07
N PRO A 121 9.00 5.75 -14.95
CA PRO A 121 10.37 5.28 -15.09
C PRO A 121 11.12 5.45 -13.77
N PRO A 122 12.12 4.62 -13.53
CA PRO A 122 12.89 4.75 -12.30
C PRO A 122 13.45 6.15 -12.19
N GLN A 123 13.29 6.73 -11.03
CA GLN A 123 13.90 8.02 -10.75
C GLN A 123 15.33 7.74 -10.40
N GLY A 124 16.21 8.16 -11.27
CA GLY A 124 17.62 7.92 -11.06
C GLY A 124 18.17 8.66 -9.88
#